data_e727c4496077ebb4485bd2ae9268faa3
#
_entry.id   e727c4496077ebb4485bd2ae9268faa3
#
_cell.length_a   1.000
_cell.length_b   1.000
_cell.length_c   1.000
_cell.angle_alpha   90.00
_cell.angle_beta   90.00
_cell.angle_gamma   90.00
#
_symmetry.space_group_name_H-M   'P 1'
#
loop_
_entity.id
_entity.type
_entity.pdbx_description
1 polymer ?
#
loop_
_entity_poly.entity_id
_entity_poly.type
_entity_poly.pdbx_seq_one_letter_code
_entity_poly.pdbx_strand_id
1 'polypeptide(L)'
;MKPPIYYPIAIRLAMPIYRYMVHKKSQHLPTYMREVKERFGQTYLPAPTAVHIPVDNLEKKVNKSGCHGRVIWCHAVSLGELNTAYPMLKILLNQGFNLWITSTTQTGFNRASVLFEPLLGTRVNHSFVPVDNLKTIQVFIEHIQPVMALFIETELWANTLYELRQRQIPAVMVNARLTEKSYQSYAKFPKLSTSMMQNLTAIIAQDEASADRFVRLGADKVKVSVMDSLKWSSVHQLSADNQRLIQQVQMWQGVSHRPIWLVGSTHDAEELLAIQAHKKLIEHDPATLLILVPRHPERFDEVASLCQSSTFITHRRSKGERIDPDTQVYLADSMGELLAWYAVCDVAVVGGSFVDVGGHNPIEPAALAKPVVMGKFIKNCEELVDGLSKVSALTITDSASQCLADAVASWLFDEDAAHQAGMAGRQLVVAKENAATKQAEQLLIHLSITDSTTNQSD
;
A
#
# COMPACT_ATOMS: atom_id res chain seq x y z
N MET A 1 31.06 0.83 0.34
CA MET A 1 31.81 2.10 0.21
C MET A 1 31.49 2.99 1.41
N LYS A 2 32.51 3.58 2.09
CA LYS A 2 32.26 4.46 3.24
C LYS A 2 31.56 5.76 2.80
N PRO A 3 30.55 6.26 3.54
CA PRO A 3 29.95 7.56 3.26
C PRO A 3 30.99 8.70 3.31
N PRO A 4 30.82 9.76 2.51
CA PRO A 4 31.70 10.94 2.56
C PRO A 4 31.76 11.52 3.97
N ILE A 5 32.93 12.01 4.38
CA ILE A 5 33.20 12.46 5.76
C ILE A 5 32.23 13.57 6.25
N TYR A 6 31.74 14.39 5.31
CA TYR A 6 30.80 15.46 5.66
C TYR A 6 29.43 14.91 6.12
N TYR A 7 29.01 13.71 5.66
CA TYR A 7 27.70 13.16 5.98
C TYR A 7 27.55 12.81 7.47
N PRO A 8 28.42 11.96 8.08
CA PRO A 8 28.30 11.67 9.50
C PRO A 8 28.48 12.93 10.38
N ILE A 9 29.26 13.92 9.93
CA ILE A 9 29.41 15.19 10.63
C ILE A 9 28.10 15.98 10.59
N ALA A 10 27.47 16.09 9.40
CA ALA A 10 26.18 16.78 9.23
C ALA A 10 25.08 16.13 10.08
N ILE A 11 25.01 14.78 10.07
CA ILE A 11 24.05 14.05 10.93
C ILE A 11 24.28 14.35 12.40
N ARG A 12 25.53 14.36 12.86
CA ARG A 12 25.87 14.66 14.25
C ARG A 12 25.45 16.08 14.65
N LEU A 13 25.67 17.04 13.78
CA LEU A 13 25.29 18.45 14.02
C LEU A 13 23.77 18.65 13.96
N ALA A 14 23.08 17.90 13.11
CA ALA A 14 21.62 17.96 12.99
C ALA A 14 20.86 17.25 14.15
N MET A 15 21.52 16.36 14.89
CA MET A 15 20.86 15.59 15.96
C MET A 15 20.14 16.43 17.02
N PRO A 16 20.69 17.50 17.58
CA PRO A 16 19.98 18.33 18.57
C PRO A 16 18.71 18.97 17.97
N ILE A 17 18.80 19.45 16.73
CA ILE A 17 17.67 20.04 16.00
C ILE A 17 16.61 18.99 15.76
N TYR A 18 16.99 17.81 15.29
CA TYR A 18 16.06 16.70 15.07
C TYR A 18 15.37 16.27 16.36
N ARG A 19 16.12 16.18 17.48
CA ARG A 19 15.55 15.86 18.80
C ARG A 19 14.52 16.91 19.24
N TYR A 20 14.79 18.18 19.02
CA TYR A 20 13.84 19.27 19.28
C TYR A 20 12.58 19.15 18.38
N MET A 21 12.76 18.82 17.09
CA MET A 21 11.63 18.60 16.17
C MET A 21 10.74 17.44 16.62
N VAL A 22 11.32 16.30 17.01
CA VAL A 22 10.60 15.15 17.56
C VAL A 22 9.84 15.56 18.82
N HIS A 23 10.48 16.29 19.74
CA HIS A 23 9.83 16.82 20.92
C HIS A 23 8.62 17.68 20.57
N LYS A 24 8.81 18.70 19.73
CA LYS A 24 7.74 19.64 19.34
C LYS A 24 6.55 18.92 18.68
N LYS A 25 6.82 17.90 17.85
CA LYS A 25 5.79 17.18 17.09
C LYS A 25 5.04 16.16 17.93
N SER A 26 5.72 15.45 18.82
CA SER A 26 5.20 14.22 19.42
C SER A 26 5.00 14.27 20.93
N GLN A 27 5.42 15.36 21.64
CA GLN A 27 5.37 15.46 23.11
C GLN A 27 3.96 15.22 23.71
N HIS A 28 2.92 15.46 22.95
CA HIS A 28 1.52 15.27 23.35
C HIS A 28 1.00 13.85 23.08
N LEU A 29 1.79 13.00 22.41
CA LEU A 29 1.39 11.64 22.05
C LEU A 29 1.80 10.63 23.14
N PRO A 30 0.99 9.61 23.41
CA PRO A 30 1.33 8.56 24.38
C PRO A 30 2.64 7.82 24.05
N THR A 31 2.98 7.76 22.76
CA THR A 31 4.18 7.08 22.26
C THR A 31 5.46 7.92 22.34
N TYR A 32 5.39 9.19 22.76
CA TYR A 32 6.53 10.12 22.75
C TYR A 32 7.79 9.59 23.42
N MET A 33 7.66 9.10 24.65
CA MET A 33 8.83 8.59 25.38
C MET A 33 9.44 7.36 24.71
N ARG A 34 8.61 6.51 24.12
CA ARG A 34 9.06 5.38 23.32
C ARG A 34 9.76 5.84 22.05
N GLU A 35 9.16 6.78 21.32
CA GLU A 35 9.73 7.37 20.10
C GLU A 35 11.13 7.94 20.35
N VAL A 36 11.31 8.76 21.40
CA VAL A 36 12.61 9.35 21.73
C VAL A 36 13.64 8.27 22.06
N LYS A 37 13.29 7.30 22.90
CA LYS A 37 14.22 6.23 23.31
C LYS A 37 14.68 5.38 22.13
N GLU A 38 13.74 4.95 21.29
CA GLU A 38 14.02 4.10 20.13
C GLU A 38 14.82 4.85 19.06
N ARG A 39 14.43 6.08 18.69
CA ARG A 39 15.17 6.86 17.68
C ARG A 39 16.61 7.15 18.07
N PHE A 40 16.89 7.35 19.33
CA PHE A 40 18.24 7.68 19.81
C PHE A 40 19.00 6.48 20.41
N GLY A 41 18.51 5.25 20.20
CA GLY A 41 19.21 4.02 20.55
C GLY A 41 19.32 3.76 22.05
N GLN A 42 18.36 4.24 22.84
CA GLN A 42 18.41 4.07 24.31
C GLN A 42 17.76 2.76 24.75
N THR A 43 16.67 2.36 24.12
CA THR A 43 15.92 1.14 24.51
C THR A 43 15.06 0.66 23.33
N TYR A 44 14.93 -0.66 23.19
CA TYR A 44 14.02 -1.33 22.25
C TYR A 44 13.27 -2.44 22.98
N LEU A 45 12.13 -2.88 22.42
CA LEU A 45 11.45 -4.09 22.87
C LEU A 45 12.38 -5.30 22.66
N PRO A 46 12.21 -6.41 23.39
CA PRO A 46 12.96 -7.64 23.14
C PRO A 46 12.87 -8.06 21.67
N ALA A 47 13.95 -8.61 21.12
CA ALA A 47 13.89 -9.18 19.79
C ALA A 47 12.86 -10.33 19.75
N PRO A 48 12.14 -10.54 18.62
CA PRO A 48 11.21 -11.64 18.49
C PRO A 48 11.93 -12.96 18.71
N THR A 49 11.42 -13.80 19.60
CA THR A 49 11.98 -15.14 19.86
C THR A 49 11.40 -16.14 18.87
N ALA A 50 12.21 -17.12 18.47
CA ALA A 50 11.74 -18.21 17.62
C ALA A 50 10.62 -18.98 18.35
N VAL A 51 9.40 -18.86 17.87
CA VAL A 51 8.30 -19.69 18.34
C VAL A 51 8.29 -20.97 17.52
N HIS A 52 8.45 -22.10 18.20
CA HIS A 52 8.22 -23.41 17.62
C HIS A 52 6.70 -23.54 17.38
N ILE A 53 6.24 -23.21 16.15
CA ILE A 53 4.88 -23.54 15.76
C ILE A 53 4.91 -25.00 15.34
N PRO A 54 4.06 -25.90 15.94
CA PRO A 54 3.89 -27.23 15.41
C PRO A 54 3.37 -27.09 13.97
N VAL A 55 4.14 -27.53 13.01
CA VAL A 55 3.77 -27.51 11.59
C VAL A 55 2.93 -28.76 11.34
N ASP A 56 1.72 -28.80 11.84
CA ASP A 56 0.70 -29.70 11.33
C ASP A 56 0.15 -29.06 10.05
N ASN A 57 0.54 -29.62 8.91
CA ASN A 57 0.03 -29.36 7.56
C ASN A 57 0.78 -28.38 6.60
N LEU A 58 2.07 -28.12 6.80
CA LEU A 58 2.89 -27.61 5.69
C LEU A 58 3.91 -28.68 5.25
N GLU A 59 3.36 -29.62 4.47
CA GLU A 59 4.13 -30.77 4.00
C GLU A 59 5.32 -30.40 3.10
N LYS A 60 6.51 -30.84 3.54
CA LYS A 60 7.59 -31.44 2.71
C LYS A 60 8.39 -30.62 1.70
N LYS A 61 8.15 -29.32 1.46
CA LYS A 61 8.99 -28.56 0.49
C LYS A 61 9.93 -27.50 1.08
N VAL A 62 9.84 -27.13 2.36
CA VAL A 62 10.59 -26.01 2.96
C VAL A 62 11.66 -26.44 3.98
N ASN A 63 11.88 -27.70 4.20
CA ASN A 63 12.83 -28.22 5.21
C ASN A 63 14.33 -28.14 4.83
N LYS A 64 14.73 -27.25 3.91
CA LYS A 64 16.14 -27.14 3.49
C LYS A 64 16.87 -25.86 3.89
N SER A 65 16.21 -24.87 4.47
CA SER A 65 16.92 -23.66 4.91
C SER A 65 16.62 -23.36 6.37
N GLY A 66 17.64 -23.24 7.20
CA GLY A 66 17.56 -22.89 8.63
C GLY A 66 16.98 -21.47 8.89
N CYS A 67 15.80 -21.18 8.33
CA CYS A 67 15.16 -19.84 8.36
C CYS A 67 14.38 -19.57 9.64
N HIS A 68 14.09 -20.62 10.44
CA HIS A 68 13.22 -20.48 11.62
C HIS A 68 13.80 -19.54 12.67
N GLY A 69 13.02 -18.51 13.00
CA GLY A 69 13.36 -17.53 14.03
C GLY A 69 14.34 -16.44 13.61
N ARG A 70 14.90 -16.47 12.40
CA ARG A 70 15.80 -15.43 11.90
C ARG A 70 15.00 -14.14 11.64
N VAL A 71 15.53 -13.00 12.08
CA VAL A 71 14.84 -11.72 11.99
C VAL A 71 15.15 -11.03 10.66
N ILE A 72 14.11 -10.63 9.92
CA ILE A 72 14.23 -9.69 8.80
C ILE A 72 13.82 -8.31 9.31
N TRP A 73 14.71 -7.33 9.13
CA TRP A 73 14.39 -5.93 9.38
C TRP A 73 13.70 -5.32 8.17
N CYS A 74 12.50 -4.78 8.34
CA CYS A 74 11.78 -4.04 7.30
C CYS A 74 11.59 -2.59 7.71
N HIS A 75 12.12 -1.66 6.92
CA HIS A 75 11.88 -0.24 7.08
C HIS A 75 10.82 0.25 6.09
N ALA A 76 9.67 0.67 6.62
CA ALA A 76 8.58 1.30 5.90
C ALA A 76 8.25 2.64 6.56
N VAL A 77 8.47 3.74 5.85
CA VAL A 77 8.38 5.11 6.40
C VAL A 77 6.99 5.42 6.90
N SER A 78 5.98 5.04 6.11
CA SER A 78 4.60 5.47 6.26
C SER A 78 3.61 4.32 6.30
N LEU A 79 2.37 4.65 6.66
CA LEU A 79 1.23 3.73 6.58
C LEU A 79 1.04 3.16 5.17
N GLY A 80 1.22 3.99 4.12
CA GLY A 80 1.06 3.57 2.73
C GLY A 80 2.09 2.51 2.32
N GLU A 81 3.37 2.75 2.62
CA GLU A 81 4.45 1.81 2.33
C GLU A 81 4.28 0.49 3.09
N LEU A 82 3.87 0.55 4.35
CA LEU A 82 3.64 -0.65 5.14
C LEU A 82 2.47 -1.49 4.59
N ASN A 83 1.37 -0.85 4.20
CA ASN A 83 0.26 -1.54 3.54
C ASN A 83 0.70 -2.20 2.22
N THR A 84 1.51 -1.50 1.43
CA THR A 84 2.08 -2.02 0.17
C THR A 84 2.98 -3.22 0.40
N ALA A 85 3.83 -3.19 1.43
CA ALA A 85 4.74 -4.28 1.76
C ALA A 85 4.07 -5.47 2.47
N TYR A 86 2.91 -5.27 3.10
CA TYR A 86 2.25 -6.25 3.96
C TYR A 86 2.03 -7.63 3.33
N PRO A 87 1.55 -7.76 2.07
CA PRO A 87 1.39 -9.08 1.43
C PRO A 87 2.71 -9.85 1.36
N MET A 88 3.81 -9.19 0.98
CA MET A 88 5.14 -9.79 0.93
C MET A 88 5.65 -10.16 2.33
N LEU A 89 5.45 -9.30 3.32
CA LEU A 89 5.86 -9.57 4.70
C LEU A 89 5.12 -10.78 5.29
N LYS A 90 3.83 -10.97 4.95
CA LYS A 90 3.08 -12.19 5.31
C LYS A 90 3.70 -13.46 4.72
N ILE A 91 4.16 -13.41 3.48
CA ILE A 91 4.82 -14.54 2.83
C ILE A 91 6.11 -14.90 3.59
N LEU A 92 6.94 -13.91 3.95
CA LEU A 92 8.16 -14.12 4.72
C LEU A 92 7.87 -14.71 6.12
N LEU A 93 6.83 -14.23 6.80
CA LEU A 93 6.36 -14.82 8.06
C LEU A 93 5.95 -16.28 7.88
N ASN A 94 5.19 -16.61 6.84
CA ASN A 94 4.77 -17.98 6.55
C ASN A 94 5.94 -18.91 6.24
N GLN A 95 7.05 -18.36 5.77
CA GLN A 95 8.30 -19.11 5.54
C GLN A 95 9.16 -19.27 6.80
N GLY A 96 8.68 -18.81 7.96
CA GLY A 96 9.34 -19.03 9.25
C GLY A 96 10.22 -17.88 9.73
N PHE A 97 10.35 -16.77 8.97
CA PHE A 97 11.08 -15.60 9.45
C PHE A 97 10.30 -14.84 10.53
N ASN A 98 11.01 -14.18 11.42
CA ASN A 98 10.48 -13.15 12.29
C ASN A 98 10.72 -11.78 11.66
N LEU A 99 9.93 -10.77 12.06
CA LEU A 99 10.05 -9.43 11.51
C LEU A 99 10.34 -8.39 12.60
N TRP A 100 11.21 -7.44 12.26
CA TRP A 100 11.31 -6.17 12.96
C TRP A 100 10.93 -5.05 12.01
N ILE A 101 9.82 -4.36 12.30
CA ILE A 101 9.30 -3.28 11.46
C ILE A 101 9.75 -1.94 12.04
N THR A 102 10.33 -1.06 11.22
CA THR A 102 10.60 0.31 11.63
C THR A 102 9.82 1.30 10.79
N SER A 103 9.29 2.34 11.43
CA SER A 103 8.56 3.41 10.77
C SER A 103 9.09 4.79 11.16
N THR A 104 9.00 5.74 10.22
CA THR A 104 9.38 7.13 10.47
C THR A 104 8.20 7.93 11.01
N THR A 105 6.96 7.62 10.56
CA THR A 105 5.77 8.36 10.94
C THR A 105 4.99 7.67 12.05
N GLN A 106 4.27 8.46 12.87
CA GLN A 106 3.36 7.93 13.91
C GLN A 106 2.25 7.06 13.30
N THR A 107 1.73 7.45 12.14
CA THR A 107 0.69 6.68 11.44
C THR A 107 1.21 5.33 10.95
N GLY A 108 2.45 5.26 10.45
CA GLY A 108 3.11 4.01 10.09
C GLY A 108 3.34 3.12 11.32
N PHE A 109 3.82 3.71 12.42
CA PHE A 109 4.01 3.01 13.69
C PHE A 109 2.71 2.38 14.22
N ASN A 110 1.61 3.16 14.26
CA ASN A 110 0.31 2.67 14.70
C ASN A 110 -0.24 1.60 13.74
N ARG A 111 0.02 1.74 12.44
CA ARG A 111 -0.41 0.76 11.45
C ARG A 111 0.27 -0.60 11.64
N ALA A 112 1.57 -0.59 11.98
CA ALA A 112 2.30 -1.83 12.30
C ALA A 112 1.65 -2.56 13.49
N SER A 113 1.25 -1.82 14.53
CA SER A 113 0.55 -2.38 15.69
C SER A 113 -0.75 -3.09 15.28
N VAL A 114 -1.53 -2.49 14.40
CA VAL A 114 -2.82 -3.06 13.96
C VAL A 114 -2.63 -4.25 13.02
N LEU A 115 -1.74 -4.13 12.02
CA LEU A 115 -1.55 -5.19 11.02
C LEU A 115 -0.99 -6.49 11.59
N PHE A 116 -0.15 -6.38 12.62
CA PHE A 116 0.55 -7.52 13.21
C PHE A 116 0.10 -7.83 14.64
N GLU A 117 -1.02 -7.26 15.10
CA GLU A 117 -1.52 -7.41 16.50
C GLU A 117 -1.41 -8.84 17.04
N PRO A 118 -1.87 -9.91 16.34
CA PRO A 118 -1.79 -11.28 16.86
C PRO A 118 -0.37 -11.83 16.99
N LEU A 119 0.62 -11.18 16.34
CA LEU A 119 2.00 -11.64 16.26
C LEU A 119 2.98 -10.76 17.04
N LEU A 120 2.48 -9.65 17.61
CA LEU A 120 3.33 -8.70 18.35
C LEU A 120 3.92 -9.35 19.59
N GLY A 121 5.20 -9.04 19.85
CA GLY A 121 5.95 -9.58 20.98
C GLY A 121 6.39 -11.04 20.83
N THR A 122 5.89 -11.74 19.81
CA THR A 122 6.24 -13.15 19.54
C THR A 122 7.06 -13.28 18.26
N ARG A 123 6.47 -13.04 17.11
CA ARG A 123 7.10 -13.15 15.79
C ARG A 123 7.36 -11.82 15.12
N VAL A 124 6.67 -10.77 15.55
CA VAL A 124 6.82 -9.42 15.01
C VAL A 124 7.03 -8.45 16.16
N ASN A 125 8.03 -7.58 16.04
CA ASN A 125 8.15 -6.37 16.83
C ASN A 125 8.31 -5.16 15.91
N HIS A 126 8.03 -4.00 16.46
CA HIS A 126 8.14 -2.75 15.71
C HIS A 126 8.68 -1.63 16.60
N SER A 127 9.33 -0.67 15.96
CA SER A 127 9.87 0.52 16.62
C SER A 127 9.86 1.72 15.68
N PHE A 128 10.11 2.88 16.24
CA PHE A 128 10.54 4.02 15.41
C PHE A 128 11.94 3.76 14.85
N VAL A 129 12.17 4.24 13.62
CA VAL A 129 13.46 4.08 12.98
C VAL A 129 14.55 4.81 13.76
N PRO A 130 15.70 4.19 14.02
CA PRO A 130 16.85 4.87 14.65
C PRO A 130 17.38 5.99 13.75
N VAL A 131 17.87 7.08 14.34
CA VAL A 131 18.57 8.13 13.60
C VAL A 131 19.82 7.57 12.94
N ASP A 132 20.17 8.06 11.75
CA ASP A 132 21.29 7.55 10.95
C ASP A 132 22.67 7.98 11.51
N ASN A 133 22.87 7.80 12.81
CA ASN A 133 24.13 7.97 13.51
C ASN A 133 24.77 6.58 13.74
N LEU A 134 26.05 6.43 13.43
CA LEU A 134 26.73 5.14 13.48
C LEU A 134 26.56 4.42 14.82
N LYS A 135 26.72 5.11 15.94
CA LYS A 135 26.58 4.48 17.28
C LYS A 135 25.14 3.99 17.51
N THR A 136 24.15 4.80 17.14
CA THR A 136 22.73 4.44 17.28
C THR A 136 22.39 3.23 16.41
N ILE A 137 22.87 3.22 15.17
CA ILE A 137 22.64 2.12 14.23
C ILE A 137 23.33 0.84 14.71
N GLN A 138 24.55 0.92 15.23
CA GLN A 138 25.27 -0.25 15.78
C GLN A 138 24.48 -0.89 16.92
N VAL A 139 24.04 -0.08 17.91
CA VAL A 139 23.20 -0.57 19.02
C VAL A 139 21.93 -1.23 18.50
N PHE A 140 21.27 -0.65 17.50
CA PHE A 140 20.06 -1.20 16.94
C PHE A 140 20.30 -2.53 16.23
N ILE A 141 21.28 -2.60 15.34
CA ILE A 141 21.61 -3.83 14.59
C ILE A 141 22.06 -4.95 15.56
N GLU A 142 22.83 -4.63 16.58
CA GLU A 142 23.25 -5.58 17.61
C GLU A 142 22.09 -6.10 18.43
N HIS A 143 21.07 -5.27 18.65
CA HIS A 143 19.87 -5.67 19.38
C HIS A 143 18.98 -6.60 18.58
N ILE A 144 18.71 -6.29 17.29
CA ILE A 144 17.78 -7.09 16.48
C ILE A 144 18.43 -8.23 15.71
N GLN A 145 19.75 -8.19 15.50
CA GLN A 145 20.55 -9.18 14.76
C GLN A 145 19.89 -9.64 13.45
N PRO A 146 19.61 -8.72 12.52
CA PRO A 146 18.84 -9.05 11.33
C PRO A 146 19.70 -9.86 10.36
N VAL A 147 19.08 -10.85 9.70
CA VAL A 147 19.73 -11.60 8.62
C VAL A 147 19.63 -10.88 7.28
N MET A 148 18.73 -9.92 7.16
CA MET A 148 18.51 -9.07 5.99
C MET A 148 17.80 -7.80 6.43
N ALA A 149 18.08 -6.69 5.74
CA ALA A 149 17.35 -5.43 5.89
C ALA A 149 16.65 -5.08 4.58
N LEU A 150 15.35 -4.78 4.67
CA LEU A 150 14.48 -4.39 3.56
C LEU A 150 14.13 -2.91 3.69
N PHE A 151 14.30 -2.16 2.62
CA PHE A 151 13.93 -0.74 2.53
C PHE A 151 12.83 -0.58 1.48
N ILE A 152 11.66 -0.11 1.89
CA ILE A 152 10.51 0.02 1.00
C ILE A 152 10.59 1.36 0.26
N GLU A 153 10.36 1.32 -1.05
CA GLU A 153 10.36 2.47 -1.97
C GLU A 153 11.70 3.22 -2.05
N THR A 154 11.90 4.36 -1.34
CA THR A 154 13.05 5.25 -1.62
C THR A 154 13.81 5.71 -0.38
N GLU A 155 13.52 5.18 0.80
CA GLU A 155 14.23 5.62 2.03
C GLU A 155 15.62 5.00 2.14
N LEU A 156 16.65 5.85 1.99
CA LEU A 156 18.05 5.46 2.02
C LEU A 156 18.84 6.26 3.05
N TRP A 157 19.61 5.56 3.87
CA TRP A 157 20.39 6.09 4.97
C TRP A 157 21.85 5.62 4.86
N ALA A 158 22.77 6.54 4.59
CA ALA A 158 24.12 6.18 4.16
C ALA A 158 24.95 5.48 5.25
N ASN A 159 24.82 5.89 6.52
CA ASN A 159 25.52 5.21 7.61
C ASN A 159 24.92 3.82 7.90
N THR A 160 23.59 3.71 7.83
CA THR A 160 22.87 2.44 8.00
C THR A 160 23.31 1.44 6.95
N LEU A 161 23.28 1.81 5.66
CA LEU A 161 23.69 0.93 4.56
C LEU A 161 25.19 0.55 4.67
N TYR A 162 26.04 1.48 5.09
CA TYR A 162 27.44 1.21 5.33
C TYR A 162 27.64 0.20 6.46
N GLU A 163 26.96 0.35 7.59
CA GLU A 163 27.07 -0.55 8.74
C GLU A 163 26.56 -1.96 8.41
N LEU A 164 25.42 -2.06 7.72
CA LEU A 164 24.90 -3.35 7.22
C LEU A 164 25.93 -4.05 6.32
N ARG A 165 26.56 -3.30 5.41
CA ARG A 165 27.59 -3.85 4.51
C ARG A 165 28.82 -4.31 5.27
N GLN A 166 29.29 -3.57 6.31
CA GLN A 166 30.42 -3.97 7.14
C GLN A 166 30.16 -5.27 7.90
N ARG A 167 28.90 -5.51 8.28
CA ARG A 167 28.47 -6.73 8.99
C ARG A 167 28.02 -7.84 8.04
N GLN A 168 28.19 -7.67 6.74
CA GLN A 168 27.77 -8.62 5.70
C GLN A 168 26.27 -8.94 5.73
N ILE A 169 25.44 -8.03 6.26
CA ILE A 169 23.99 -8.16 6.27
C ILE A 169 23.45 -7.62 4.95
N PRO A 170 22.74 -8.45 4.14
CA PRO A 170 22.14 -7.99 2.91
C PRO A 170 21.15 -6.84 3.13
N ALA A 171 21.33 -5.76 2.37
CA ALA A 171 20.42 -4.60 2.34
C ALA A 171 19.75 -4.54 0.97
N VAL A 172 18.45 -4.72 0.91
CA VAL A 172 17.68 -4.79 -0.34
C VAL A 172 16.62 -3.70 -0.38
N MET A 173 16.59 -2.92 -1.45
CA MET A 173 15.45 -2.07 -1.75
C MET A 173 14.36 -2.87 -2.44
N VAL A 174 13.14 -2.76 -1.95
CA VAL A 174 11.96 -3.49 -2.40
C VAL A 174 10.90 -2.51 -2.87
N ASN A 175 10.21 -2.83 -3.96
CA ASN A 175 9.25 -1.92 -4.58
C ASN A 175 9.87 -0.54 -4.84
N ALA A 176 11.14 -0.53 -5.25
CA ALA A 176 11.95 0.68 -5.31
C ALA A 176 11.43 1.64 -6.38
N ARG A 177 11.11 2.85 -5.97
CA ARG A 177 10.60 3.93 -6.83
C ARG A 177 11.48 5.15 -6.71
N LEU A 178 11.92 5.69 -7.82
CA LEU A 178 12.69 6.92 -7.85
C LEU A 178 12.14 7.90 -8.88
N THR A 179 11.41 8.91 -8.39
CA THR A 179 10.87 9.97 -9.26
C THR A 179 12.01 10.83 -9.81
N GLU A 180 11.76 11.51 -10.95
CA GLU A 180 12.76 12.44 -11.54
C GLU A 180 13.17 13.53 -10.54
N LYS A 181 12.22 14.09 -9.79
CA LYS A 181 12.48 15.09 -8.75
C LYS A 181 13.40 14.55 -7.65
N SER A 182 13.16 13.33 -7.20
CA SER A 182 14.00 12.68 -6.18
C SER A 182 15.39 12.37 -6.73
N TYR A 183 15.47 11.85 -7.98
CA TYR A 183 16.72 11.62 -8.65
C TYR A 183 17.58 12.89 -8.71
N GLN A 184 17.03 14.02 -9.16
CA GLN A 184 17.74 15.29 -9.22
C GLN A 184 18.22 15.76 -7.84
N SER A 185 17.48 15.46 -6.77
CA SER A 185 17.88 15.78 -5.40
C SER A 185 19.08 14.95 -4.94
N TYR A 186 19.08 13.64 -5.21
CA TYR A 186 20.19 12.75 -4.90
C TYR A 186 21.42 13.05 -5.76
N ALA A 187 21.26 13.38 -7.04
CA ALA A 187 22.33 13.70 -7.98
C ALA A 187 23.14 14.94 -7.59
N LYS A 188 22.60 15.83 -6.73
CA LYS A 188 23.37 16.97 -6.18
C LYS A 188 24.54 16.54 -5.29
N PHE A 189 24.49 15.33 -4.75
CA PHE A 189 25.51 14.78 -3.84
C PHE A 189 26.07 13.45 -4.37
N PRO A 190 26.76 13.42 -5.52
CA PRO A 190 27.09 12.19 -6.24
C PRO A 190 27.91 11.20 -5.41
N LYS A 191 28.91 11.67 -4.62
CA LYS A 191 29.70 10.78 -3.75
C LYS A 191 28.84 10.11 -2.68
N LEU A 192 27.83 10.80 -2.14
CA LEU A 192 26.91 10.25 -1.15
C LEU A 192 25.98 9.24 -1.80
N SER A 193 25.36 9.60 -2.92
CA SER A 193 24.44 8.72 -3.67
C SER A 193 25.16 7.44 -4.11
N THR A 194 26.35 7.55 -4.72
CA THR A 194 27.14 6.38 -5.11
C THR A 194 27.47 5.50 -3.90
N SER A 195 27.82 6.09 -2.75
CA SER A 195 28.12 5.30 -1.56
C SER A 195 26.89 4.50 -1.07
N MET A 196 25.69 5.08 -1.15
CA MET A 196 24.46 4.39 -0.79
C MET A 196 24.17 3.25 -1.78
N MET A 197 24.21 3.53 -3.09
CA MET A 197 23.95 2.54 -4.14
C MET A 197 24.89 1.34 -4.06
N GLN A 198 26.18 1.57 -3.84
CA GLN A 198 27.18 0.49 -3.76
C GLN A 198 27.06 -0.37 -2.50
N ASN A 199 26.51 0.17 -1.42
CA ASN A 199 26.29 -0.59 -0.18
C ASN A 199 25.02 -1.45 -0.23
N LEU A 200 24.11 -1.20 -1.16
CA LEU A 200 22.97 -2.08 -1.40
C LEU A 200 23.41 -3.42 -2.00
N THR A 201 22.76 -4.48 -1.57
CA THR A 201 22.93 -5.83 -2.12
C THR A 201 22.13 -5.99 -3.41
N ALA A 202 20.88 -5.52 -3.40
CA ALA A 202 19.99 -5.54 -4.56
C ALA A 202 18.99 -4.38 -4.52
N ILE A 203 18.46 -4.04 -5.69
CA ILE A 203 17.39 -3.06 -5.89
C ILE A 203 16.33 -3.72 -6.77
N ILE A 204 15.15 -3.93 -6.23
CA ILE A 204 13.98 -4.42 -6.97
C ILE A 204 13.11 -3.20 -7.30
N ALA A 205 13.32 -2.63 -8.49
CA ALA A 205 12.61 -1.47 -8.97
C ALA A 205 11.20 -1.86 -9.49
N GLN A 206 10.22 -0.99 -9.28
CA GLN A 206 8.85 -1.23 -9.73
C GLN A 206 8.64 -0.90 -11.21
N ASP A 207 9.59 -0.17 -11.84
CA ASP A 207 9.53 0.25 -13.24
C ASP A 207 10.94 0.50 -13.81
N GLU A 208 11.05 0.44 -15.14
CA GLU A 208 12.32 0.64 -15.87
C GLU A 208 12.90 2.05 -15.66
N ALA A 209 12.06 3.06 -15.57
CA ALA A 209 12.52 4.45 -15.39
C ALA A 209 13.16 4.64 -13.99
N SER A 210 12.62 4.01 -12.96
CA SER A 210 13.22 3.97 -11.63
C SER A 210 14.53 3.19 -11.64
N ALA A 211 14.58 2.03 -12.31
CA ALA A 211 15.78 1.21 -12.46
C ALA A 211 16.92 2.01 -13.13
N ASP A 212 16.65 2.69 -14.24
CA ASP A 212 17.64 3.54 -14.93
C ASP A 212 18.16 4.66 -14.02
N ARG A 213 17.29 5.33 -13.28
CA ARG A 213 17.69 6.39 -12.36
C ARG A 213 18.59 5.87 -11.22
N PHE A 214 18.33 4.67 -10.68
CA PHE A 214 19.21 4.07 -9.67
C PHE A 214 20.59 3.75 -10.24
N VAL A 215 20.67 3.20 -11.44
CA VAL A 215 21.95 2.96 -12.13
C VAL A 215 22.71 4.28 -12.34
N ARG A 216 22.03 5.34 -12.80
CA ARG A 216 22.62 6.68 -12.96
C ARG A 216 23.08 7.31 -11.63
N LEU A 217 22.50 6.94 -10.49
CA LEU A 217 22.99 7.34 -9.16
C LEU A 217 24.21 6.52 -8.68
N GLY A 218 24.65 5.52 -9.44
CA GLY A 218 25.83 4.72 -9.18
C GLY A 218 25.56 3.31 -8.67
N ALA A 219 24.34 2.80 -8.82
CA ALA A 219 24.06 1.40 -8.59
C ALA A 219 24.70 0.54 -9.69
N ASP A 220 25.23 -0.61 -9.31
CA ASP A 220 25.70 -1.60 -10.28
C ASP A 220 24.47 -2.21 -10.99
N LYS A 221 24.48 -2.19 -12.33
CA LYS A 221 23.36 -2.68 -13.14
C LYS A 221 22.97 -4.12 -12.82
N VAL A 222 23.94 -4.98 -12.47
CA VAL A 222 23.68 -6.38 -12.12
C VAL A 222 22.90 -6.56 -10.80
N LYS A 223 22.87 -5.53 -9.97
CA LYS A 223 22.10 -5.50 -8.71
C LYS A 223 20.70 -4.93 -8.86
N VAL A 224 20.35 -4.39 -10.03
CA VAL A 224 19.06 -3.76 -10.29
C VAL A 224 18.22 -4.69 -11.14
N SER A 225 17.06 -5.06 -10.63
CA SER A 225 16.03 -5.82 -11.34
C SER A 225 14.73 -5.02 -11.38
N VAL A 226 13.90 -5.27 -12.38
CA VAL A 226 12.56 -4.68 -12.50
C VAL A 226 11.53 -5.77 -12.28
N MET A 227 10.60 -5.53 -11.36
CA MET A 227 9.51 -6.43 -11.05
C MET A 227 8.22 -5.62 -10.88
N ASP A 228 7.07 -6.26 -11.08
CA ASP A 228 5.78 -5.62 -10.84
C ASP A 228 5.69 -5.06 -9.41
N SER A 229 5.07 -3.89 -9.28
CA SER A 229 4.89 -3.22 -7.99
C SER A 229 4.08 -4.08 -7.02
N LEU A 230 4.47 -4.07 -5.75
CA LEU A 230 3.73 -4.72 -4.66
C LEU A 230 2.28 -4.24 -4.53
N LYS A 231 1.97 -3.07 -5.05
CA LYS A 231 0.60 -2.53 -5.05
C LYS A 231 -0.38 -3.45 -5.80
N TRP A 232 0.08 -4.16 -6.83
CA TRP A 232 -0.74 -5.13 -7.55
C TRP A 232 -1.16 -6.33 -6.70
N SER A 233 -0.43 -6.66 -5.63
CA SER A 233 -0.77 -7.72 -4.69
C SER A 233 -1.71 -7.27 -3.56
N SER A 234 -2.23 -6.04 -3.59
CA SER A 234 -3.17 -5.53 -2.59
C SER A 234 -4.63 -5.92 -2.84
N VAL A 235 -4.85 -6.97 -3.61
CA VAL A 235 -6.19 -7.52 -3.85
C VAL A 235 -6.69 -8.18 -2.57
N HIS A 236 -7.83 -7.71 -2.08
CA HIS A 236 -8.52 -8.31 -0.95
C HIS A 236 -9.52 -9.36 -1.43
N GLN A 237 -9.53 -10.50 -0.79
CA GLN A 237 -10.55 -11.52 -1.04
C GLN A 237 -11.87 -11.11 -0.39
N LEU A 238 -12.97 -11.45 -1.04
CA LEU A 238 -14.31 -11.28 -0.48
C LEU A 238 -14.45 -12.12 0.79
N SER A 239 -14.74 -11.49 1.92
CA SER A 239 -15.03 -12.16 3.17
C SER A 239 -16.38 -12.92 3.08
N ALA A 240 -16.64 -13.83 4.02
CA ALA A 240 -17.95 -14.49 4.12
C ALA A 240 -19.09 -13.47 4.32
N ASP A 241 -18.84 -12.39 5.05
CA ASP A 241 -19.82 -11.33 5.26
C ASP A 241 -20.05 -10.52 3.98
N ASN A 242 -18.99 -10.22 3.20
CA ASN A 242 -19.15 -9.62 1.87
C ASN A 242 -19.99 -10.51 0.94
N GLN A 243 -19.74 -11.82 0.93
CA GLN A 243 -20.52 -12.76 0.11
C GLN A 243 -22.00 -12.78 0.50
N ARG A 244 -22.30 -12.75 1.81
CA ARG A 244 -23.70 -12.65 2.32
C ARG A 244 -24.35 -11.35 1.86
N LEU A 245 -23.65 -10.22 1.94
CA LEU A 245 -24.18 -8.94 1.50
C LEU A 245 -24.47 -8.94 -0.01
N ILE A 246 -23.57 -9.47 -0.83
CA ILE A 246 -23.78 -9.61 -2.28
C ILE A 246 -25.08 -10.39 -2.57
N GLN A 247 -25.26 -11.55 -1.93
CA GLN A 247 -26.49 -12.36 -2.08
C GLN A 247 -27.74 -11.58 -1.62
N GLN A 248 -27.64 -10.83 -0.55
CA GLN A 248 -28.69 -10.00 -0.01
C GLN A 248 -29.13 -8.91 -0.99
N VAL A 249 -28.16 -8.20 -1.58
CA VAL A 249 -28.42 -7.14 -2.58
C VAL A 249 -29.04 -7.73 -3.85
N GLN A 250 -28.55 -8.87 -4.31
CA GLN A 250 -29.14 -9.59 -5.45
C GLN A 250 -30.61 -9.99 -5.20
N MET A 251 -30.94 -10.43 -3.99
CA MET A 251 -32.33 -10.71 -3.61
C MET A 251 -33.20 -9.45 -3.58
N TRP A 252 -32.66 -8.30 -3.16
CA TRP A 252 -33.42 -7.03 -3.15
C TRP A 252 -33.72 -6.53 -4.57
N GLN A 253 -32.81 -6.76 -5.51
CA GLN A 253 -33.00 -6.35 -6.91
C GLN A 253 -34.04 -7.19 -7.65
N GLY A 254 -34.34 -8.41 -7.17
CA GLY A 254 -35.25 -9.33 -7.83
C GLY A 254 -34.73 -9.82 -9.19
N VAL A 255 -35.66 -10.07 -10.14
CA VAL A 255 -35.34 -10.61 -11.48
C VAL A 255 -34.92 -9.49 -12.48
N SER A 256 -35.26 -8.25 -12.19
CA SER A 256 -34.99 -7.13 -13.11
C SER A 256 -33.61 -6.54 -12.86
N HIS A 257 -32.70 -6.72 -13.80
CA HIS A 257 -31.41 -6.05 -13.79
C HIS A 257 -31.64 -4.54 -14.05
N ARG A 258 -31.16 -3.69 -13.13
CA ARG A 258 -31.15 -2.23 -13.28
C ARG A 258 -29.70 -1.75 -13.34
N PRO A 259 -29.39 -0.68 -14.11
CA PRO A 259 -28.03 -0.14 -14.16
C PRO A 259 -27.58 0.39 -12.80
N ILE A 260 -26.43 -0.07 -12.31
CA ILE A 260 -25.88 0.34 -11.01
C ILE A 260 -24.47 0.91 -11.21
N TRP A 261 -24.29 2.16 -10.82
CA TRP A 261 -22.96 2.71 -10.69
C TRP A 261 -22.66 3.06 -9.23
N LEU A 262 -21.39 3.02 -8.88
CA LEU A 262 -20.94 3.17 -7.51
C LEU A 262 -19.82 4.20 -7.43
N VAL A 263 -19.85 5.07 -6.40
CA VAL A 263 -18.72 5.93 -6.05
C VAL A 263 -18.19 5.50 -4.69
N GLY A 264 -17.03 4.85 -4.71
CA GLY A 264 -16.43 4.25 -3.53
C GLY A 264 -15.34 5.10 -2.90
N SER A 265 -15.23 5.09 -1.57
CA SER A 265 -14.25 5.85 -0.80
C SER A 265 -14.29 7.35 -1.06
N THR A 266 -15.48 7.94 -1.03
CA THR A 266 -15.68 9.35 -1.32
C THR A 266 -15.15 10.27 -0.22
N HIS A 267 -14.70 11.44 -0.64
CA HIS A 267 -14.30 12.57 0.19
C HIS A 267 -15.25 13.77 -0.03
N ASP A 268 -15.07 14.80 0.79
CA ASP A 268 -15.86 16.04 0.70
C ASP A 268 -15.87 16.59 -0.75
N ALA A 269 -17.01 17.06 -1.19
CA ALA A 269 -17.37 17.51 -2.54
C ALA A 269 -17.56 16.39 -3.59
N GLU A 270 -17.03 15.18 -3.42
CA GLU A 270 -17.20 14.09 -4.40
C GLU A 270 -18.63 13.54 -4.40
N GLU A 271 -19.28 13.49 -3.23
CA GLU A 271 -20.69 13.05 -3.12
C GLU A 271 -21.64 14.01 -3.84
N LEU A 272 -21.43 15.32 -3.71
CA LEU A 272 -22.21 16.31 -4.44
C LEU A 272 -22.02 16.19 -5.96
N LEU A 273 -20.76 15.99 -6.40
CA LEU A 273 -20.42 15.73 -7.80
C LEU A 273 -21.16 14.49 -8.32
N ALA A 274 -21.18 13.40 -7.55
CA ALA A 274 -21.86 12.16 -7.90
C ALA A 274 -23.39 12.37 -8.02
N ILE A 275 -24.02 13.05 -7.06
CA ILE A 275 -25.46 13.37 -7.08
C ILE A 275 -25.80 14.20 -8.31
N GLN A 276 -24.97 15.17 -8.67
CA GLN A 276 -25.18 16.00 -9.87
C GLN A 276 -25.00 15.22 -11.17
N ALA A 277 -24.04 14.29 -11.23
CA ALA A 277 -23.87 13.40 -12.36
C ALA A 277 -25.05 12.41 -12.48
N HIS A 278 -25.53 11.91 -11.34
CA HIS A 278 -26.66 10.98 -11.29
C HIS A 278 -27.95 11.58 -11.89
N LYS A 279 -28.21 12.87 -11.69
CA LYS A 279 -29.35 13.56 -12.34
C LYS A 279 -29.36 13.40 -13.86
N LYS A 280 -28.18 13.38 -14.48
CA LYS A 280 -28.03 13.23 -15.94
C LYS A 280 -28.18 11.76 -16.38
N LEU A 281 -27.70 10.82 -15.57
CA LEU A 281 -27.82 9.41 -15.87
C LEU A 281 -29.27 8.91 -15.81
N ILE A 282 -30.06 9.37 -14.84
CA ILE A 282 -31.48 9.02 -14.75
C ILE A 282 -32.35 9.68 -15.84
N GLU A 283 -31.90 10.74 -16.50
CA GLU A 283 -32.55 11.27 -17.71
C GLU A 283 -32.45 10.27 -18.86
N HIS A 284 -31.36 9.48 -18.89
CA HIS A 284 -31.16 8.41 -19.88
C HIS A 284 -31.94 7.13 -19.51
N ASP A 285 -31.79 6.67 -18.25
CA ASP A 285 -32.53 5.52 -17.72
C ASP A 285 -32.98 5.80 -16.28
N PRO A 286 -34.30 6.05 -16.05
CA PRO A 286 -34.86 6.32 -14.72
C PRO A 286 -34.65 5.18 -13.70
N ALA A 287 -34.37 3.95 -14.13
CA ALA A 287 -34.11 2.83 -13.26
C ALA A 287 -32.68 2.85 -12.68
N THR A 288 -31.79 3.71 -13.16
CA THR A 288 -30.39 3.79 -12.71
C THR A 288 -30.29 4.02 -11.20
N LEU A 289 -29.44 3.23 -10.55
CA LEU A 289 -29.12 3.34 -9.12
C LEU A 289 -27.72 3.89 -8.90
N LEU A 290 -27.58 4.85 -8.00
CA LEU A 290 -26.31 5.31 -7.46
C LEU A 290 -26.08 4.68 -6.09
N ILE A 291 -24.92 4.03 -5.89
CA ILE A 291 -24.44 3.63 -4.56
C ILE A 291 -23.30 4.56 -4.14
N LEU A 292 -23.44 5.22 -2.98
CA LEU A 292 -22.41 6.08 -2.38
C LEU A 292 -21.79 5.39 -1.18
N VAL A 293 -20.44 5.27 -1.18
CA VAL A 293 -19.68 4.65 -0.08
C VAL A 293 -18.65 5.65 0.46
N PRO A 294 -18.99 6.46 1.49
CA PRO A 294 -18.08 7.45 2.05
C PRO A 294 -16.89 6.81 2.75
N ARG A 295 -15.72 7.43 2.65
CA ARG A 295 -14.45 6.93 3.21
C ARG A 295 -14.38 7.05 4.72
N HIS A 296 -14.97 8.08 5.29
CA HIS A 296 -14.81 8.50 6.67
C HIS A 296 -16.12 8.37 7.45
N PRO A 297 -16.17 7.51 8.50
CA PRO A 297 -17.40 7.31 9.28
C PRO A 297 -17.95 8.59 9.91
N GLU A 298 -17.09 9.53 10.29
CA GLU A 298 -17.46 10.83 10.85
C GLU A 298 -18.28 11.70 9.89
N ARG A 299 -18.24 11.39 8.59
CA ARG A 299 -19.01 12.11 7.55
C ARG A 299 -20.34 11.45 7.16
N PHE A 300 -20.65 10.27 7.68
CA PHE A 300 -21.83 9.50 7.27
C PHE A 300 -23.14 10.28 7.41
N ASP A 301 -23.34 11.03 8.51
CA ASP A 301 -24.55 11.82 8.72
C ASP A 301 -24.60 13.08 7.85
N GLU A 302 -23.45 13.69 7.57
CA GLU A 302 -23.33 14.81 6.63
C GLU A 302 -23.75 14.37 5.22
N VAL A 303 -23.20 13.24 4.74
CA VAL A 303 -23.55 12.69 3.42
C VAL A 303 -25.01 12.26 3.36
N ALA A 304 -25.55 11.69 4.44
CA ALA A 304 -26.97 11.36 4.51
C ALA A 304 -27.85 12.62 4.36
N SER A 305 -27.47 13.72 5.02
CA SER A 305 -28.18 15.00 4.90
C SER A 305 -28.10 15.56 3.47
N LEU A 306 -26.94 15.41 2.82
CA LEU A 306 -26.75 15.78 1.42
C LEU A 306 -27.68 14.96 0.50
N CYS A 307 -27.75 13.64 0.67
CA CYS A 307 -28.65 12.77 -0.10
C CYS A 307 -30.13 13.17 0.12
N GLN A 308 -30.53 13.42 1.36
CA GLN A 308 -31.91 13.86 1.68
C GLN A 308 -32.29 15.23 1.09
N SER A 309 -31.28 16.13 0.95
CA SER A 309 -31.51 17.42 0.31
C SER A 309 -31.65 17.34 -1.22
N SER A 310 -31.24 16.21 -1.79
CA SER A 310 -31.50 15.88 -3.19
C SER A 310 -32.96 15.48 -3.37
N THR A 311 -33.46 15.53 -4.59
CA THR A 311 -34.84 15.10 -4.90
C THR A 311 -34.98 13.58 -5.05
N PHE A 312 -33.92 12.82 -4.77
CA PHE A 312 -33.87 11.36 -4.99
C PHE A 312 -34.45 10.56 -3.83
N ILE A 313 -35.13 9.47 -4.15
CA ILE A 313 -35.52 8.47 -3.16
C ILE A 313 -34.24 7.79 -2.66
N THR A 314 -33.93 8.05 -1.40
CA THR A 314 -32.66 7.61 -0.79
C THR A 314 -32.94 6.63 0.33
N HIS A 315 -32.21 5.49 0.32
CA HIS A 315 -32.16 4.51 1.41
C HIS A 315 -30.75 4.41 1.98
N ARG A 316 -30.66 3.99 3.26
CA ARG A 316 -29.42 4.05 4.04
C ARG A 316 -29.07 2.70 4.70
N ARG A 317 -27.84 2.21 4.48
CA ARG A 317 -27.35 0.93 4.99
C ARG A 317 -27.37 0.84 6.52
N SER A 318 -26.88 1.87 7.21
CA SER A 318 -26.82 1.90 8.68
C SER A 318 -28.18 1.88 9.37
N LYS A 319 -29.25 2.16 8.64
CA LYS A 319 -30.65 2.09 9.12
C LYS A 319 -31.29 0.72 8.85
N GLY A 320 -30.57 -0.21 8.22
CA GLY A 320 -31.10 -1.50 7.82
C GLY A 320 -32.09 -1.44 6.65
N GLU A 321 -32.13 -0.32 5.95
CA GLU A 321 -33.02 -0.11 4.80
C GLU A 321 -32.55 -0.95 3.60
N ARG A 322 -33.50 -1.36 2.77
CA ARG A 322 -33.24 -2.17 1.58
C ARG A 322 -33.11 -1.29 0.35
N ILE A 323 -32.56 -1.84 -0.71
CA ILE A 323 -32.67 -1.28 -2.05
C ILE A 323 -34.02 -1.74 -2.61
N ASP A 324 -34.97 -0.83 -2.69
CA ASP A 324 -36.31 -1.07 -3.27
C ASP A 324 -36.31 -0.66 -4.76
N PRO A 325 -37.33 -1.07 -5.57
CA PRO A 325 -37.38 -0.74 -7.00
C PRO A 325 -37.29 0.77 -7.31
N ASP A 326 -37.82 1.62 -6.45
CA ASP A 326 -37.83 3.09 -6.56
C ASP A 326 -36.64 3.77 -5.89
N THR A 327 -35.74 3.02 -5.24
CA THR A 327 -34.50 3.60 -4.68
C THR A 327 -33.63 4.16 -5.81
N GLN A 328 -33.32 5.44 -5.76
CA GLN A 328 -32.45 6.10 -6.75
C GLN A 328 -31.04 6.31 -6.23
N VAL A 329 -30.89 6.53 -4.92
CA VAL A 329 -29.60 6.63 -4.24
C VAL A 329 -29.57 5.70 -3.05
N TYR A 330 -28.52 4.90 -2.94
CA TYR A 330 -28.27 4.06 -1.76
C TYR A 330 -27.01 4.52 -1.05
N LEU A 331 -27.15 5.02 0.17
CA LEU A 331 -26.00 5.39 0.99
C LEU A 331 -25.49 4.17 1.76
N ALA A 332 -24.38 3.63 1.32
CA ALA A 332 -23.71 2.48 1.93
C ALA A 332 -22.73 2.95 3.03
N ASP A 333 -23.28 3.52 4.09
CA ASP A 333 -22.58 4.11 5.23
C ASP A 333 -22.22 3.03 6.27
N SER A 334 -21.34 2.13 5.88
CA SER A 334 -20.80 1.04 6.69
C SER A 334 -19.31 0.85 6.41
N MET A 335 -18.62 0.22 7.36
CA MET A 335 -17.19 -0.07 7.21
C MET A 335 -16.96 -1.53 6.84
N GLY A 336 -15.97 -1.77 5.94
CA GLY A 336 -15.54 -3.13 5.56
C GLY A 336 -16.37 -3.80 4.48
N GLU A 337 -17.41 -3.13 3.94
CA GLU A 337 -18.32 -3.68 2.93
C GLU A 337 -18.03 -3.21 1.49
N LEU A 338 -17.03 -2.33 1.26
CA LEU A 338 -16.77 -1.71 -0.05
C LEU A 338 -16.59 -2.73 -1.18
N LEU A 339 -15.89 -3.85 -0.92
CA LEU A 339 -15.71 -4.90 -1.94
C LEU A 339 -17.03 -5.56 -2.35
N ALA A 340 -17.96 -5.73 -1.41
CA ALA A 340 -19.27 -6.26 -1.74
C ALA A 340 -20.06 -5.28 -2.62
N TRP A 341 -19.95 -3.98 -2.33
CA TRP A 341 -20.59 -2.95 -3.12
C TRP A 341 -19.98 -2.85 -4.53
N TYR A 342 -18.65 -2.97 -4.68
CA TYR A 342 -18.02 -3.08 -6.00
C TYR A 342 -18.48 -4.35 -6.76
N ALA A 343 -18.70 -5.47 -6.07
CA ALA A 343 -19.12 -6.69 -6.74
C ALA A 343 -20.51 -6.58 -7.38
N VAL A 344 -21.40 -5.75 -6.82
CA VAL A 344 -22.80 -5.63 -7.29
C VAL A 344 -23.02 -4.45 -8.26
N CYS A 345 -22.06 -3.54 -8.45
CA CYS A 345 -22.21 -2.47 -9.43
C CYS A 345 -21.79 -2.90 -10.84
N ASP A 346 -22.19 -2.15 -11.85
CA ASP A 346 -21.79 -2.32 -13.26
C ASP A 346 -20.60 -1.44 -13.60
N VAL A 347 -20.54 -0.21 -13.03
CA VAL A 347 -19.43 0.74 -13.20
C VAL A 347 -18.97 1.25 -11.84
N ALA A 348 -17.67 1.20 -11.60
CA ALA A 348 -17.05 1.66 -10.36
C ALA A 348 -16.32 3.00 -10.55
N VAL A 349 -16.69 4.00 -9.75
CA VAL A 349 -15.94 5.26 -9.63
C VAL A 349 -15.14 5.22 -8.33
N VAL A 350 -13.85 5.49 -8.40
CA VAL A 350 -12.94 5.45 -7.24
C VAL A 350 -12.65 6.86 -6.76
N GLY A 351 -13.10 7.18 -5.56
CA GLY A 351 -13.00 8.50 -4.93
C GLY A 351 -11.58 8.87 -4.47
N GLY A 352 -11.46 10.06 -3.86
CA GLY A 352 -10.18 10.71 -3.57
C GLY A 352 -9.43 11.13 -4.83
N SER A 353 -10.06 10.98 -6.01
CA SER A 353 -9.48 11.26 -7.32
C SER A 353 -10.07 12.51 -7.99
N PHE A 354 -11.21 13.00 -7.54
CA PHE A 354 -11.84 14.24 -8.02
C PHE A 354 -11.48 15.45 -7.14
N VAL A 355 -10.88 15.22 -5.99
CA VAL A 355 -10.30 16.20 -5.07
C VAL A 355 -8.83 15.87 -4.81
N ASP A 356 -8.02 16.84 -4.35
CA ASP A 356 -6.55 16.66 -4.20
C ASP A 356 -6.18 15.80 -2.97
N VAL A 357 -6.67 14.57 -2.97
CA VAL A 357 -6.30 13.52 -1.99
C VAL A 357 -5.28 12.56 -2.59
N GLY A 358 -5.32 12.36 -3.92
CA GLY A 358 -4.34 11.54 -4.64
C GLY A 358 -4.84 10.17 -5.09
N GLY A 359 -6.15 9.93 -5.02
CA GLY A 359 -6.81 8.71 -5.49
C GLY A 359 -6.68 7.50 -4.57
N HIS A 360 -7.77 6.74 -4.45
CA HIS A 360 -7.79 5.43 -3.78
C HIS A 360 -7.42 4.29 -4.74
N ASN A 361 -7.50 3.06 -4.26
CA ASN A 361 -7.01 1.87 -4.97
C ASN A 361 -7.98 1.43 -6.09
N PRO A 362 -7.62 1.53 -7.38
CA PRO A 362 -8.46 1.07 -8.49
C PRO A 362 -8.41 -0.44 -8.73
N ILE A 363 -7.50 -1.17 -8.09
CA ILE A 363 -7.36 -2.62 -8.28
C ILE A 363 -8.57 -3.37 -7.71
N GLU A 364 -9.17 -2.87 -6.63
CA GLU A 364 -10.29 -3.54 -5.97
C GLU A 364 -11.48 -3.76 -6.93
N PRO A 365 -12.04 -2.74 -7.60
CA PRO A 365 -13.08 -2.96 -8.58
C PRO A 365 -12.57 -3.69 -9.85
N ALA A 366 -11.34 -3.43 -10.30
CA ALA A 366 -10.76 -4.11 -11.48
C ALA A 366 -10.61 -5.63 -11.25
N ALA A 367 -10.21 -6.07 -10.04
CA ALA A 367 -10.16 -7.48 -9.67
C ALA A 367 -11.54 -8.18 -9.72
N LEU A 368 -12.61 -7.41 -9.54
CA LEU A 368 -13.99 -7.87 -9.63
C LEU A 368 -14.59 -7.72 -11.06
N ALA A 369 -13.73 -7.52 -12.06
CA ALA A 369 -14.11 -7.31 -13.45
C ALA A 369 -15.05 -6.11 -13.66
N LYS A 370 -14.83 -5.01 -12.93
CA LYS A 370 -15.61 -3.77 -13.09
C LYS A 370 -14.78 -2.74 -13.84
N PRO A 371 -15.34 -2.06 -14.87
CA PRO A 371 -14.72 -0.89 -15.48
C PRO A 371 -14.60 0.24 -14.45
N VAL A 372 -13.51 1.00 -14.49
CA VAL A 372 -13.16 1.96 -13.45
C VAL A 372 -13.11 3.38 -14.00
N VAL A 373 -13.78 4.32 -13.33
CA VAL A 373 -13.68 5.76 -13.61
C VAL A 373 -12.96 6.43 -12.45
N MET A 374 -12.01 7.32 -12.76
CA MET A 374 -11.30 8.14 -11.78
C MET A 374 -11.18 9.59 -12.24
N GLY A 375 -11.01 10.50 -11.29
CA GLY A 375 -10.61 11.88 -11.54
C GLY A 375 -9.09 12.00 -11.78
N LYS A 376 -8.62 13.22 -11.99
CA LYS A 376 -7.21 13.53 -12.32
C LYS A 376 -6.23 13.46 -11.16
N PHE A 377 -6.70 13.45 -9.91
CA PHE A 377 -5.84 13.40 -8.74
C PHE A 377 -5.49 11.94 -8.38
N ILE A 378 -4.48 11.37 -9.03
CA ILE A 378 -4.12 9.94 -8.97
C ILE A 378 -2.72 9.69 -8.37
N LYS A 379 -2.10 10.66 -7.76
CA LYS A 379 -0.71 10.64 -7.27
C LYS A 379 -0.34 9.40 -6.46
N ASN A 380 -1.29 8.86 -5.66
CA ASN A 380 -1.03 7.69 -4.80
C ASN A 380 -1.10 6.35 -5.57
N CYS A 381 -1.76 6.34 -6.73
CA CYS A 381 -2.04 5.14 -7.52
C CYS A 381 -1.71 5.28 -9.03
N GLU A 382 -0.89 6.27 -9.40
CA GLU A 382 -0.53 6.63 -10.77
C GLU A 382 -0.14 5.40 -11.62
N GLU A 383 0.75 4.54 -11.11
CA GLU A 383 1.19 3.31 -11.79
C GLU A 383 0.03 2.34 -12.09
N LEU A 384 -0.88 2.20 -11.12
CA LEU A 384 -2.05 1.31 -11.26
C LEU A 384 -3.03 1.85 -12.29
N VAL A 385 -3.26 3.17 -12.25
CA VAL A 385 -4.10 3.89 -13.21
C VAL A 385 -3.52 3.78 -14.62
N ASP A 386 -2.22 4.03 -14.80
CA ASP A 386 -1.53 3.87 -16.08
C ASP A 386 -1.65 2.45 -16.63
N GLY A 387 -1.48 1.44 -15.77
CA GLY A 387 -1.61 0.04 -16.14
C GLY A 387 -3.02 -0.31 -16.63
N LEU A 388 -4.04 0.07 -15.86
CA LEU A 388 -5.44 -0.19 -16.19
C LEU A 388 -5.93 0.62 -17.42
N SER A 389 -5.46 1.87 -17.56
CA SER A 389 -5.80 2.70 -18.74
C SER A 389 -5.22 2.13 -20.04
N LYS A 390 -4.00 1.56 -20.00
CA LYS A 390 -3.38 0.93 -21.17
C LYS A 390 -4.15 -0.26 -21.73
N VAL A 391 -4.92 -0.94 -20.88
CA VAL A 391 -5.80 -2.05 -21.29
C VAL A 391 -7.26 -1.61 -21.42
N SER A 392 -7.54 -0.30 -21.43
CA SER A 392 -8.87 0.29 -21.56
C SER A 392 -9.86 -0.13 -20.45
N ALA A 393 -9.34 -0.52 -19.29
CA ALA A 393 -10.15 -0.90 -18.11
C ALA A 393 -10.44 0.29 -17.17
N LEU A 394 -9.76 1.42 -17.36
CA LEU A 394 -9.92 2.63 -16.57
C LEU A 394 -9.93 3.87 -17.44
N THR A 395 -10.86 4.78 -17.15
CA THR A 395 -10.97 6.11 -17.77
C THR A 395 -10.72 7.19 -16.72
N ILE A 396 -9.88 8.18 -17.06
CA ILE A 396 -9.71 9.41 -16.28
C ILE A 396 -10.64 10.48 -16.85
N THR A 397 -11.35 11.18 -15.96
CA THR A 397 -12.26 12.28 -16.35
C THR A 397 -12.06 13.51 -15.47
N ASP A 398 -12.58 14.66 -15.92
CA ASP A 398 -12.54 15.89 -15.15
C ASP A 398 -13.56 15.92 -14.02
N SER A 399 -13.33 16.80 -13.02
CA SER A 399 -14.20 16.99 -11.85
C SER A 399 -15.44 17.85 -12.17
N ALA A 400 -16.05 17.64 -13.35
CA ALA A 400 -17.31 18.24 -13.74
C ALA A 400 -18.40 17.16 -13.83
N SER A 401 -19.59 17.46 -13.35
CA SER A 401 -20.69 16.49 -13.30
C SER A 401 -21.08 15.94 -14.67
N GLN A 402 -20.96 16.74 -15.73
CA GLN A 402 -21.19 16.29 -17.11
C GLN A 402 -20.12 15.27 -17.52
N CYS A 403 -18.83 15.61 -17.32
CA CYS A 403 -17.72 14.72 -17.70
C CYS A 403 -17.78 13.37 -16.93
N LEU A 404 -18.15 13.41 -15.64
CA LEU A 404 -18.33 12.19 -14.85
C LEU A 404 -19.53 11.38 -15.38
N ALA A 405 -20.66 12.02 -15.67
CA ALA A 405 -21.85 11.35 -16.22
C ALA A 405 -21.52 10.69 -17.57
N ASP A 406 -20.86 11.41 -18.49
CA ASP A 406 -20.49 10.89 -19.80
C ASP A 406 -19.52 9.69 -19.69
N ALA A 407 -18.52 9.78 -18.82
CA ALA A 407 -17.59 8.69 -18.58
C ALA A 407 -18.27 7.44 -17.98
N VAL A 408 -19.20 7.62 -17.05
CA VAL A 408 -19.98 6.51 -16.49
C VAL A 408 -20.94 5.93 -17.52
N ALA A 409 -21.67 6.79 -18.26
CA ALA A 409 -22.66 6.39 -19.26
C ALA A 409 -22.03 5.52 -20.37
N SER A 410 -20.78 5.80 -20.76
CA SER A 410 -20.09 5.07 -21.82
C SER A 410 -19.93 3.56 -21.54
N TRP A 411 -20.02 3.16 -20.29
CA TRP A 411 -20.01 1.76 -19.87
C TRP A 411 -21.36 1.32 -19.28
N LEU A 412 -22.02 2.20 -18.51
CA LEU A 412 -23.26 1.81 -17.80
C LEU A 412 -24.39 1.40 -18.75
N PHE A 413 -24.43 2.01 -19.94
CA PHE A 413 -25.44 1.78 -20.98
C PHE A 413 -24.90 1.02 -22.20
N ASP A 414 -23.67 0.48 -22.10
CA ASP A 414 -23.06 -0.42 -23.09
C ASP A 414 -22.46 -1.62 -22.37
N GLU A 415 -23.29 -2.66 -22.19
CA GLU A 415 -22.95 -3.87 -21.43
C GLU A 415 -21.72 -4.59 -22.03
N ASP A 416 -21.63 -4.63 -23.36
CA ASP A 416 -20.49 -5.27 -24.05
C ASP A 416 -19.18 -4.52 -23.79
N ALA A 417 -19.20 -3.20 -23.88
CA ALA A 417 -18.04 -2.38 -23.58
C ALA A 417 -17.64 -2.47 -22.12
N ALA A 418 -18.60 -2.44 -21.19
CA ALA A 418 -18.36 -2.60 -19.75
C ALA A 418 -17.74 -3.97 -19.44
N HIS A 419 -18.29 -5.04 -20.00
CA HIS A 419 -17.78 -6.40 -19.83
C HIS A 419 -16.35 -6.53 -20.37
N GLN A 420 -16.07 -6.04 -21.57
CA GLN A 420 -14.72 -6.08 -22.16
C GLN A 420 -13.72 -5.32 -21.30
N ALA A 421 -14.03 -4.09 -20.88
CA ALA A 421 -13.18 -3.28 -20.03
C ALA A 421 -12.92 -3.95 -18.65
N GLY A 422 -13.99 -4.45 -18.02
CA GLY A 422 -13.91 -5.15 -16.74
C GLY A 422 -13.04 -6.41 -16.82
N MET A 423 -13.22 -7.23 -17.86
CA MET A 423 -12.41 -8.44 -18.06
C MET A 423 -10.96 -8.14 -18.37
N ALA A 424 -10.65 -7.10 -19.15
CA ALA A 424 -9.29 -6.67 -19.41
C ALA A 424 -8.59 -6.21 -18.12
N GLY A 425 -9.29 -5.44 -17.27
CA GLY A 425 -8.80 -5.04 -15.95
C GLY A 425 -8.49 -6.24 -15.05
N ARG A 426 -9.42 -7.18 -14.94
CA ARG A 426 -9.24 -8.39 -14.14
C ARG A 426 -8.07 -9.25 -14.63
N GLN A 427 -7.93 -9.44 -15.93
CA GLN A 427 -6.81 -10.19 -16.51
C GLN A 427 -5.47 -9.54 -16.16
N LEU A 428 -5.36 -8.23 -16.26
CA LEU A 428 -4.15 -7.50 -15.85
C LEU A 428 -3.84 -7.68 -14.36
N VAL A 429 -4.86 -7.58 -13.48
CA VAL A 429 -4.69 -7.78 -12.04
C VAL A 429 -4.20 -9.19 -11.74
N VAL A 430 -4.84 -10.22 -12.30
CA VAL A 430 -4.44 -11.64 -12.14
C VAL A 430 -3.00 -11.88 -12.62
N ALA A 431 -2.59 -11.28 -13.73
CA ALA A 431 -1.23 -11.41 -14.25
C ALA A 431 -0.16 -10.83 -13.29
N LYS A 432 -0.55 -9.82 -12.49
CA LYS A 432 0.37 -9.06 -11.61
C LYS A 432 0.17 -9.31 -10.12
N GLU A 433 -0.92 -9.94 -9.68
CA GLU A 433 -1.23 -10.17 -8.26
C GLU A 433 -0.13 -10.93 -7.50
N ASN A 434 0.64 -11.75 -8.20
CA ASN A 434 1.77 -12.51 -7.65
C ASN A 434 3.06 -11.68 -7.43
N ALA A 435 3.01 -10.35 -7.59
CA ALA A 435 4.18 -9.48 -7.40
C ALA A 435 4.84 -9.67 -6.03
N ALA A 436 4.05 -9.77 -4.95
CA ALA A 436 4.56 -9.99 -3.61
C ALA A 436 5.28 -11.33 -3.46
N THR A 437 4.75 -12.40 -4.08
CA THR A 437 5.36 -13.73 -4.08
C THR A 437 6.69 -13.72 -4.84
N LYS A 438 6.70 -13.16 -6.05
CA LYS A 438 7.91 -13.06 -6.88
C LYS A 438 9.00 -12.25 -6.18
N GLN A 439 8.66 -11.10 -5.58
CA GLN A 439 9.64 -10.30 -4.85
C GLN A 439 10.14 -11.03 -3.59
N ALA A 440 9.28 -11.73 -2.84
CA ALA A 440 9.69 -12.54 -1.70
C ALA A 440 10.66 -13.67 -2.11
N GLU A 441 10.39 -14.38 -3.19
CA GLU A 441 11.27 -15.41 -3.75
C GLU A 441 12.64 -14.84 -4.13
N GLN A 442 12.66 -13.66 -4.78
CA GLN A 442 13.90 -12.97 -5.12
C GLN A 442 14.74 -12.62 -3.87
N LEU A 443 14.09 -12.21 -2.77
CA LEU A 443 14.76 -11.93 -1.50
C LEU A 443 15.46 -13.18 -0.93
N LEU A 444 14.81 -14.33 -1.03
CA LEU A 444 15.36 -15.60 -0.51
C LEU A 444 16.61 -16.05 -1.27
N ILE A 445 16.72 -15.75 -2.57
CA ILE A 445 17.93 -16.00 -3.34
C ILE A 445 19.13 -15.25 -2.74
N HIS A 446 18.93 -14.00 -2.34
CA HIS A 446 19.99 -13.20 -1.72
C HIS A 446 20.42 -13.71 -0.33
N LEU A 447 19.51 -14.36 0.42
CA LEU A 447 19.84 -15.00 1.69
C LEU A 447 20.67 -16.27 1.49
N SER A 448 20.32 -17.12 0.52
CA SER A 448 21.00 -18.38 0.25
C SER A 448 22.45 -18.19 -0.24
N ILE A 449 22.71 -17.13 -0.99
CA ILE A 449 24.06 -16.77 -1.45
C ILE A 449 24.95 -16.39 -0.26
N THR A 450 24.41 -15.71 0.74
CA THR A 450 25.17 -15.27 1.93
C THR A 450 25.52 -16.46 2.83
N ASP A 451 24.61 -17.42 2.99
CA ASP A 451 24.84 -18.63 3.78
C ASP A 451 25.90 -19.55 3.13
N SER A 452 26.03 -19.60 1.79
CA SER A 452 27.02 -20.40 1.08
C SER A 452 28.44 -19.80 1.13
N THR A 453 28.57 -18.48 1.24
CA THR A 453 29.89 -17.81 1.35
C THR A 453 30.48 -17.87 2.76
N THR A 454 29.66 -17.98 3.81
CA THR A 454 30.11 -18.15 5.20
C THR A 454 30.58 -19.57 5.48
N ASN A 455 30.05 -20.59 4.79
CA ASN A 455 30.46 -22.00 4.96
C ASN A 455 31.75 -22.40 4.18
N GLN A 456 32.33 -21.49 3.39
CA GLN A 456 33.58 -21.73 2.66
C GLN A 456 34.82 -21.08 3.31
N SER A 457 34.64 -20.39 4.44
CA SER A 457 35.71 -19.68 5.16
C SER A 457 36.06 -20.28 6.54
N ASP A 458 35.59 -21.49 6.85
CA ASP A 458 36.01 -22.28 8.03
C ASP A 458 36.96 -23.44 7.64
#